data_6e2fdf399844dcd3077107dbd41ac33e
#
_entry.id   6e2fdf399844dcd3077107dbd41ac33e
#
_cell.length_a   1.000
_cell.length_b   1.000
_cell.length_c   1.000
_cell.angle_alpha   90.00
_cell.angle_beta   90.00
_cell.angle_gamma   90.00
#
_symmetry.space_group_name_H-M   'P 1'
#
loop_
_entity.id
_entity.type
_entity.pdbx_description
1 polymer ?
#
loop_
_entity_poly.entity_id
_entity_poly.type
_entity_poly.pdbx_seq_one_letter_code
_entity_poly.pdbx_strand_id
1 'polypeptide(L)'
;MNREKILIFGPSWVGDMMMAKSLFSNLKKRNPKCIIHLAAPRWSIDIANRFSEIDKTIPLDFSHGKLDLIKRVSLSLSLRKEKYDECIFLVNTFKSLLSILFANIKLRTGYIGERRGLFLNNAFRNNTLPTIEKFTALSRSKDYNKPKIITPSIKFDKTRGIRFLSKRKIPHHK
;
A
#
# COMPACT_ATOMS: atom_id res chain seq x y z
N MET A 1 0.09 -9.20 -23.91
CA MET A 1 0.80 -8.20 -23.07
C MET A 1 0.57 -8.53 -21.61
N ASN A 2 1.62 -8.82 -20.85
CA ASN A 2 1.50 -9.02 -19.40
C ASN A 2 1.08 -7.72 -18.74
N ARG A 3 0.12 -7.79 -17.79
CA ARG A 3 -0.30 -6.63 -16.98
C ARG A 3 0.78 -6.31 -15.95
N GLU A 4 1.15 -5.05 -15.83
CA GLU A 4 2.06 -4.57 -14.77
C GLU A 4 1.49 -4.95 -13.39
N LYS A 5 2.30 -5.60 -12.56
CA LYS A 5 1.89 -6.09 -11.25
C LYS A 5 2.69 -5.39 -10.16
N ILE A 6 2.01 -4.63 -9.33
CA ILE A 6 2.61 -3.77 -8.32
C ILE A 6 2.27 -4.30 -6.93
N LEU A 7 3.31 -4.55 -6.12
CA LEU A 7 3.18 -4.84 -4.71
C LEU A 7 3.35 -3.54 -3.91
N ILE A 8 2.45 -3.26 -2.97
CA ILE A 8 2.57 -2.10 -2.08
C ILE A 8 2.64 -2.58 -0.64
N PHE A 9 3.69 -2.19 0.08
CA PHE A 9 3.74 -2.32 1.54
C PHE A 9 3.03 -1.12 2.16
N GLY A 10 1.81 -1.35 2.61
CA GLY A 10 0.91 -0.34 3.14
C GLY A 10 1.22 0.07 4.58
N PRO A 11 0.69 1.22 5.00
CA PRO A 11 0.86 1.72 6.35
C PRO A 11 0.02 0.94 7.37
N SER A 12 0.42 1.04 8.64
CA SER A 12 -0.27 0.40 9.76
C SER A 12 -1.48 1.21 10.25
N TRP A 13 -1.44 2.53 10.11
CA TRP A 13 -2.49 3.41 10.60
C TRP A 13 -3.61 3.60 9.58
N VAL A 14 -4.86 3.57 10.05
CA VAL A 14 -6.06 3.73 9.21
C VAL A 14 -6.07 5.08 8.48
N GLY A 15 -5.67 6.16 9.17
CA GLY A 15 -5.57 7.49 8.56
C GLY A 15 -4.55 7.55 7.42
N ASP A 16 -3.37 6.94 7.62
CA ASP A 16 -2.35 6.84 6.57
C ASP A 16 -2.83 5.97 5.40
N MET A 17 -3.57 4.89 5.69
CA MET A 17 -4.17 4.04 4.65
C MET A 17 -5.18 4.82 3.80
N MET A 18 -5.96 5.72 4.42
CA MET A 18 -6.84 6.63 3.69
C MET A 18 -6.04 7.57 2.78
N MET A 19 -4.96 8.17 3.29
CA MET A 19 -4.09 9.04 2.47
C MET A 19 -3.39 8.28 1.35
N ALA A 20 -3.05 7.01 1.56
CA ALA A 20 -2.45 6.14 0.55
C ALA A 20 -3.36 5.89 -0.67
N LYS A 21 -4.67 6.08 -0.54
CA LYS A 21 -5.61 5.96 -1.67
C LYS A 21 -5.24 6.89 -2.82
N SER A 22 -4.69 8.07 -2.55
CA SER A 22 -4.21 8.97 -3.60
C SER A 22 -3.12 8.33 -4.47
N LEU A 23 -2.19 7.55 -3.87
CA LEU A 23 -1.21 6.76 -4.63
C LEU A 23 -1.92 5.72 -5.50
N PHE A 24 -2.81 4.90 -4.93
CA PHE A 24 -3.49 3.82 -5.65
C PHE A 24 -4.25 4.35 -6.87
N SER A 25 -4.97 5.45 -6.69
CA SER A 25 -5.70 6.11 -7.78
C SER A 25 -4.76 6.67 -8.87
N ASN A 26 -3.59 7.21 -8.50
CA ASN A 26 -2.59 7.68 -9.47
C ASN A 26 -1.95 6.51 -10.23
N LEU A 27 -1.68 5.37 -9.58
CA LEU A 27 -1.18 4.17 -10.25
C LEU A 27 -2.18 3.65 -11.29
N LYS A 28 -3.45 3.59 -10.95
CA LYS A 28 -4.52 3.21 -11.91
C LYS A 28 -4.70 4.24 -13.03
N LYS A 29 -4.46 5.55 -12.78
CA LYS A 29 -4.43 6.57 -13.84
C LYS A 29 -3.21 6.42 -14.75
N ARG A 30 -2.04 6.11 -14.19
CA ARG A 30 -0.81 5.83 -14.93
C ARG A 30 -0.98 4.62 -15.86
N ASN A 31 -1.56 3.56 -15.33
CA ASN A 31 -1.86 2.34 -16.06
C ASN A 31 -3.16 1.70 -15.57
N PRO A 32 -4.30 1.93 -16.26
CA PRO A 32 -5.61 1.40 -15.85
C PRO A 32 -5.66 -0.14 -15.75
N LYS A 33 -4.78 -0.84 -16.46
CA LYS A 33 -4.71 -2.31 -16.47
C LYS A 33 -3.74 -2.87 -15.43
N CYS A 34 -3.01 -2.04 -14.67
CA CYS A 34 -2.10 -2.54 -13.64
C CYS A 34 -2.87 -3.30 -12.55
N ILE A 35 -2.21 -4.29 -11.97
CA ILE A 35 -2.72 -5.09 -10.84
C ILE A 35 -2.02 -4.60 -9.59
N ILE A 36 -2.78 -4.16 -8.58
CA ILE A 36 -2.26 -3.65 -7.32
C ILE A 36 -2.56 -4.65 -6.20
N HIS A 37 -1.52 -5.23 -5.63
CA HIS A 37 -1.61 -6.02 -4.40
C HIS A 37 -1.07 -5.21 -3.22
N LEU A 38 -1.83 -5.17 -2.13
CA LEU A 38 -1.48 -4.42 -0.93
C LEU A 38 -1.16 -5.36 0.22
N ALA A 39 0.06 -5.31 0.73
CA ALA A 39 0.50 -6.01 1.93
C ALA A 39 0.47 -5.05 3.13
N ALA A 40 -0.35 -5.34 4.14
CA ALA A 40 -0.53 -4.48 5.31
C ALA A 40 -0.99 -5.29 6.54
N PRO A 41 -0.87 -4.74 7.77
CA PRO A 41 -1.42 -5.36 8.96
C PRO A 41 -2.93 -5.59 8.86
N ARG A 42 -3.45 -6.66 9.49
CA ARG A 42 -4.87 -7.05 9.41
C ARG A 42 -5.83 -5.91 9.71
N TRP A 43 -5.56 -5.13 10.76
CA TRP A 43 -6.46 -4.05 11.17
C TRP A 43 -6.57 -2.88 10.18
N SER A 44 -5.60 -2.71 9.28
CA SER A 44 -5.65 -1.69 8.23
C SER A 44 -6.17 -2.22 6.89
N ILE A 45 -6.22 -3.55 6.71
CA ILE A 45 -6.71 -4.19 5.49
C ILE A 45 -8.22 -3.97 5.30
N ASP A 46 -9.01 -3.97 6.37
CA ASP A 46 -10.47 -3.83 6.25
C ASP A 46 -10.89 -2.53 5.55
N ILE A 47 -10.14 -1.44 5.74
CA ILE A 47 -10.40 -0.21 5.01
C ILE A 47 -9.88 -0.29 3.57
N ALA A 48 -8.73 -0.94 3.36
CA ALA A 48 -8.14 -1.11 2.04
C ALA A 48 -9.04 -1.96 1.11
N ASN A 49 -9.72 -2.95 1.65
CA ASN A 49 -10.70 -3.77 0.91
C ASN A 49 -11.90 -2.98 0.36
N ARG A 50 -12.07 -1.72 0.79
CA ARG A 50 -13.11 -0.82 0.29
C ARG A 50 -12.62 0.07 -0.86
N PHE A 51 -11.35 0.00 -1.21
CA PHE A 51 -10.78 0.74 -2.32
C PHE A 51 -10.87 -0.07 -3.60
N SER A 52 -11.53 0.48 -4.61
CA SER A 52 -11.71 -0.18 -5.91
C SER A 52 -10.42 -0.35 -6.70
N GLU A 53 -9.37 0.35 -6.31
CA GLU A 53 -8.06 0.30 -6.94
C GLU A 53 -7.23 -0.92 -6.52
N ILE A 54 -7.57 -1.54 -5.39
CA ILE A 54 -6.83 -2.69 -4.85
C ILE A 54 -7.44 -3.98 -5.38
N ASP A 55 -6.61 -4.77 -6.06
CA ASP A 55 -7.04 -6.05 -6.64
C ASP A 55 -6.92 -7.22 -5.64
N LYS A 56 -5.93 -7.16 -4.72
CA LYS A 56 -5.71 -8.18 -3.69
C LYS A 56 -5.07 -7.58 -2.44
N THR A 57 -5.48 -8.03 -1.27
CA THR A 57 -4.81 -7.72 -0.01
C THR A 57 -4.05 -8.92 0.54
N ILE A 58 -2.89 -8.66 1.18
CA ILE A 58 -2.01 -9.66 1.78
C ILE A 58 -1.82 -9.28 3.26
N PRO A 59 -2.39 -10.02 4.21
CA PRO A 59 -2.23 -9.72 5.61
C PRO A 59 -0.80 -9.98 6.08
N LEU A 60 -0.23 -9.01 6.80
CA LEU A 60 1.07 -9.11 7.43
C LEU A 60 0.91 -9.43 8.92
N ASP A 61 1.14 -10.69 9.28
CA ASP A 61 1.03 -11.18 10.66
C ASP A 61 2.39 -11.21 11.34
N PHE A 62 3.04 -10.03 11.44
CA PHE A 62 4.31 -9.89 12.13
C PHE A 62 4.10 -9.44 13.58
N SER A 63 4.83 -10.04 14.52
CA SER A 63 4.79 -9.65 15.92
C SER A 63 5.43 -8.28 16.13
N HIS A 64 4.79 -7.41 16.92
CA HIS A 64 5.38 -6.12 17.29
C HIS A 64 6.73 -6.30 17.98
N GLY A 65 7.72 -5.49 17.57
CA GLY A 65 9.07 -5.52 18.17
C GLY A 65 9.98 -6.65 17.66
N LYS A 66 9.45 -7.76 17.16
CA LYS A 66 10.23 -8.90 16.67
C LYS A 66 10.64 -8.75 15.20
N LEU A 67 11.79 -9.34 14.86
CA LEU A 67 12.28 -9.32 13.48
C LEU A 67 11.56 -10.34 12.60
N ASP A 68 11.04 -11.42 13.18
CA ASP A 68 10.27 -12.49 12.53
C ASP A 68 10.90 -12.98 11.20
N LEU A 69 12.23 -13.21 11.20
CA LEU A 69 12.99 -13.49 9.98
C LEU A 69 12.41 -14.65 9.16
N ILE A 70 12.05 -15.76 9.81
CA ILE A 70 11.52 -16.94 9.14
C ILE A 70 10.22 -16.60 8.40
N LYS A 71 9.30 -15.86 9.06
CA LYS A 71 8.04 -15.44 8.45
C LYS A 71 8.28 -14.49 7.26
N ARG A 72 9.29 -13.59 7.36
CA ARG A 72 9.64 -12.66 6.28
C ARG A 72 10.27 -13.37 5.08
N VAL A 73 11.13 -14.33 5.31
CA VAL A 73 11.72 -15.17 4.26
C VAL A 73 10.62 -15.98 3.57
N SER A 74 9.74 -16.64 4.34
CA SER A 74 8.60 -17.39 3.80
C SER A 74 7.69 -16.49 2.96
N LEU A 75 7.35 -15.30 3.46
CA LEU A 75 6.59 -14.31 2.70
C LEU A 75 7.32 -13.93 1.41
N SER A 76 8.62 -13.63 1.49
CA SER A 76 9.43 -13.23 0.33
C SER A 76 9.43 -14.30 -0.76
N LEU A 77 9.56 -15.56 -0.38
CA LEU A 77 9.51 -16.69 -1.32
C LEU A 77 8.11 -16.87 -1.94
N SER A 78 7.04 -16.65 -1.17
CA SER A 78 5.69 -16.68 -1.71
C SER A 78 5.43 -15.55 -2.69
N LEU A 79 5.92 -14.34 -2.40
CA LEU A 79 5.83 -13.17 -3.28
C LEU A 79 6.60 -13.36 -4.59
N ARG A 80 7.69 -14.13 -4.59
CA ARG A 80 8.46 -14.45 -5.81
C ARG A 80 7.60 -15.14 -6.87
N LYS A 81 6.68 -16.02 -6.45
CA LYS A 81 5.77 -16.74 -7.35
C LYS A 81 4.82 -15.81 -8.09
N GLU A 82 4.52 -14.67 -7.50
CA GLU A 82 3.59 -13.67 -8.04
C GLU A 82 4.21 -12.81 -9.16
N LYS A 83 5.55 -12.79 -9.31
CA LYS A 83 6.29 -12.08 -10.38
C LYS A 83 5.93 -10.59 -10.47
N TYR A 84 6.07 -9.85 -9.38
CA TYR A 84 5.85 -8.41 -9.35
C TYR A 84 6.90 -7.65 -10.17
N ASP A 85 6.45 -6.64 -10.91
CA ASP A 85 7.31 -5.72 -11.65
C ASP A 85 7.88 -4.63 -10.75
N GLU A 86 7.05 -4.12 -9.83
CA GLU A 86 7.41 -3.05 -8.91
C GLU A 86 6.95 -3.37 -7.48
N CYS A 87 7.76 -2.94 -6.49
CA CYS A 87 7.39 -2.89 -5.07
C CYS A 87 7.49 -1.46 -4.56
N ILE A 88 6.40 -0.92 -4.03
CA ILE A 88 6.34 0.42 -3.45
C ILE A 88 6.20 0.32 -1.93
N PHE A 89 7.07 1.03 -1.18
CA PHE A 89 7.05 1.04 0.27
C PHE A 89 6.48 2.35 0.81
N LEU A 90 5.32 2.30 1.45
CA LEU A 90 4.74 3.41 2.22
C LEU A 90 5.28 3.46 3.65
N VAL A 91 5.84 2.35 4.13
CA VAL A 91 6.50 2.25 5.43
C VAL A 91 8.02 2.43 5.29
N ASN A 92 8.63 3.13 6.24
CA ASN A 92 10.05 3.50 6.18
C ASN A 92 10.95 2.59 7.05
N THR A 93 10.53 1.37 7.36
CA THR A 93 11.28 0.46 8.21
C THR A 93 12.19 -0.46 7.38
N PHE A 94 13.40 -0.72 7.88
CA PHE A 94 14.32 -1.70 7.28
C PHE A 94 13.69 -3.10 7.23
N LYS A 95 12.91 -3.45 8.25
CA LYS A 95 12.23 -4.75 8.33
C LYS A 95 11.31 -5.03 7.12
N SER A 96 10.72 -4.02 6.51
CA SER A 96 9.88 -4.20 5.32
C SER A 96 10.66 -4.68 4.10
N LEU A 97 11.93 -4.28 3.96
CA LEU A 97 12.80 -4.73 2.87
C LEU A 97 13.13 -6.22 2.98
N LEU A 98 13.31 -6.74 4.20
CA LEU A 98 13.58 -8.17 4.41
C LEU A 98 12.43 -9.04 3.87
N SER A 99 11.21 -8.51 3.87
CA SER A 99 10.03 -9.22 3.37
C SER A 99 10.01 -9.37 1.84
N ILE A 100 10.92 -8.73 1.10
CA ILE A 100 11.03 -8.87 -0.36
C ILE A 100 12.40 -9.33 -0.84
N LEU A 101 13.32 -9.59 0.08
CA LEU A 101 14.72 -9.86 -0.24
C LEU A 101 14.89 -10.99 -1.29
N PHE A 102 14.08 -12.03 -1.18
CA PHE A 102 14.08 -13.18 -2.10
C PHE A 102 12.95 -13.14 -3.13
N ALA A 103 12.16 -12.07 -3.16
CA ALA A 103 11.01 -11.96 -4.08
C ALA A 103 11.41 -11.65 -5.53
N ASN A 104 12.68 -11.32 -5.80
CA ASN A 104 13.21 -10.99 -7.13
C ASN A 104 12.43 -9.85 -7.83
N ILE A 105 12.07 -8.81 -7.09
CA ILE A 105 11.38 -7.63 -7.62
C ILE A 105 12.43 -6.61 -8.08
N LYS A 106 12.40 -6.28 -9.37
CA LYS A 106 13.42 -5.42 -9.99
C LYS A 106 13.31 -3.97 -9.57
N LEU A 107 12.10 -3.38 -9.61
CA LEU A 107 11.88 -1.97 -9.25
C LEU A 107 11.41 -1.88 -7.80
N ARG A 108 12.17 -1.16 -6.99
CA ARG A 108 11.90 -0.96 -5.56
C ARG A 108 11.86 0.52 -5.24
N THR A 109 10.64 1.02 -5.07
CA THR A 109 10.31 2.44 -4.89
C THR A 109 10.02 2.75 -3.42
N GLY A 110 10.57 3.82 -2.89
CA GLY A 110 10.27 4.26 -1.52
C GLY A 110 11.11 5.43 -1.06
N TYR A 111 10.84 5.90 0.16
CA TYR A 111 11.64 6.96 0.78
C TYR A 111 12.90 6.41 1.45
N ILE A 112 13.99 7.17 1.36
CA ILE A 112 15.23 6.87 2.09
C ILE A 112 14.97 7.05 3.58
N GLY A 113 15.35 6.04 4.37
CA GLY A 113 15.28 6.02 5.82
C GLY A 113 15.91 4.74 6.34
N GLU A 114 16.31 4.66 7.59
CA GLU A 114 16.90 3.47 8.23
C GLU A 114 17.95 2.72 7.35
N ARG A 115 18.85 3.44 6.69
CA ARG A 115 19.87 2.91 5.77
C ARG A 115 19.32 2.11 4.57
N ARG A 116 18.08 2.35 4.17
CA ARG A 116 17.39 1.62 3.08
C ARG A 116 17.83 1.99 1.67
N GLY A 117 18.56 3.11 1.51
CA GLY A 117 18.93 3.65 0.19
C GLY A 117 19.66 2.65 -0.71
N LEU A 118 20.44 1.73 -0.14
CA LEU A 118 21.15 0.68 -0.89
C LEU A 118 20.23 -0.38 -1.52
N PHE A 119 19.01 -0.54 -0.99
CA PHE A 119 18.04 -1.55 -1.44
C PHE A 119 16.94 -0.99 -2.33
N LEU A 120 16.80 0.34 -2.36
CA LEU A 120 15.85 1.03 -3.21
C LEU A 120 16.58 1.52 -4.47
N ASN A 121 16.07 1.17 -5.63
CA ASN A 121 16.62 1.67 -6.90
C ASN A 121 15.77 2.79 -7.52
N ASN A 122 14.61 3.09 -6.94
CA ASN A 122 13.83 4.30 -7.18
C ASN A 122 13.58 5.00 -5.82
N ALA A 123 14.62 5.68 -5.32
CA ALA A 123 14.66 6.21 -3.96
C ALA A 123 14.28 7.70 -3.93
N PHE A 124 13.31 8.04 -3.09
CA PHE A 124 12.89 9.41 -2.82
C PHE A 124 13.53 9.92 -1.52
N ARG A 125 13.97 11.15 -1.50
CA ARG A 125 14.44 11.78 -0.27
C ARG A 125 13.25 12.19 0.58
N ASN A 126 13.33 11.93 1.89
CA ASN A 126 12.31 12.40 2.82
C ASN A 126 12.40 13.93 2.88
N ASN A 127 11.30 14.59 2.58
CA ASN A 127 11.15 16.03 2.64
C ASN A 127 10.01 16.38 3.62
N THR A 128 9.80 17.65 3.83
CA THR A 128 8.78 18.19 4.73
C THR A 128 7.34 18.13 4.19
N LEU A 129 7.11 17.44 3.07
CA LEU A 129 5.79 17.33 2.45
C LEU A 129 4.79 16.60 3.38
N PRO A 130 3.50 16.96 3.33
CA PRO A 130 2.43 16.21 3.96
C PRO A 130 2.40 14.74 3.52
N THR A 131 1.91 13.86 4.38
CA THR A 131 1.91 12.39 4.12
C THR A 131 1.21 12.02 2.82
N ILE A 132 0.08 12.65 2.51
CA ILE A 132 -0.66 12.38 1.26
C ILE A 132 0.16 12.74 0.02
N GLU A 133 0.92 13.83 0.06
CA GLU A 133 1.82 14.24 -1.04
C GLU A 133 2.98 13.27 -1.18
N LYS A 134 3.60 12.87 -0.06
CA LYS A 134 4.66 11.85 -0.05
C LYS A 134 4.19 10.56 -0.70
N PHE A 135 3.03 10.05 -0.31
CA PHE A 135 2.48 8.83 -0.90
C PHE A 135 2.16 9.01 -2.38
N THR A 136 1.52 10.12 -2.74
CA THR A 136 1.20 10.44 -4.13
C THR A 136 2.45 10.49 -5.01
N ALA A 137 3.54 11.08 -4.52
CA ALA A 137 4.80 11.21 -5.26
C ALA A 137 5.40 9.86 -5.66
N LEU A 138 5.17 8.79 -4.90
CA LEU A 138 5.68 7.45 -5.22
C LEU A 138 5.03 6.82 -6.46
N SER A 139 3.96 7.40 -7.00
CA SER A 139 3.36 6.98 -8.27
C SER A 139 4.10 7.50 -9.51
N ARG A 140 5.13 8.33 -9.33
CA ARG A 140 5.91 8.91 -10.45
C ARG A 140 6.62 7.83 -11.25
N SER A 141 6.64 8.05 -12.57
CA SER A 141 7.48 7.31 -13.52
C SER A 141 8.03 8.28 -14.56
N LYS A 142 8.85 7.81 -15.51
CA LYS A 142 9.36 8.66 -16.60
C LYS A 142 8.23 9.35 -17.36
N ASP A 143 7.14 8.61 -17.63
CA ASP A 143 6.01 9.07 -18.43
C ASP A 143 4.87 9.68 -17.58
N TYR A 144 4.96 9.58 -16.25
CA TYR A 144 3.98 10.10 -15.29
C TYR A 144 4.68 10.83 -14.15
N ASN A 145 5.19 12.05 -14.43
CA ASN A 145 6.06 12.77 -13.50
C ASN A 145 5.33 13.80 -12.59
N LYS A 146 4.06 14.11 -12.86
CA LYS A 146 3.25 15.09 -12.10
C LYS A 146 1.96 14.48 -11.55
N PRO A 147 2.03 13.51 -10.62
CA PRO A 147 0.82 12.98 -9.99
C PRO A 147 0.12 14.07 -9.18
N LYS A 148 -1.23 14.07 -9.24
CA LYS A 148 -2.06 15.02 -8.49
C LYS A 148 -2.61 14.34 -7.23
N ILE A 149 -2.75 15.10 -6.15
CA ILE A 149 -3.47 14.62 -4.97
C ILE A 149 -4.90 14.33 -5.38
N ILE A 150 -5.36 13.12 -5.04
CA ILE A 150 -6.74 12.71 -5.24
C ILE A 150 -7.36 12.57 -3.86
N THR A 151 -8.45 13.31 -3.63
CA THR A 151 -9.18 13.25 -2.36
C THR A 151 -9.65 11.82 -2.08
N PRO A 152 -9.28 11.24 -0.94
CA PRO A 152 -9.69 9.90 -0.60
C PRO A 152 -11.21 9.80 -0.45
N SER A 153 -11.80 8.78 -1.06
CA SER A 153 -13.22 8.43 -0.90
C SER A 153 -13.35 6.92 -0.70
N ILE A 154 -14.30 6.50 0.11
CA ILE A 154 -14.58 5.09 0.36
C ILE A 154 -15.97 4.76 -0.16
N LYS A 155 -16.11 3.60 -0.81
CA LYS A 155 -17.43 3.04 -1.06
C LYS A 155 -17.98 2.51 0.26
N PHE A 156 -19.13 2.97 0.69
CA PHE A 156 -19.82 2.45 1.87
C PHE A 156 -21.25 2.03 1.51
N ASP A 157 -21.69 0.97 2.16
CA ASP A 157 -23.06 0.47 2.05
C ASP A 157 -23.92 1.17 3.11
N LYS A 158 -24.72 2.16 2.66
CA LYS A 158 -25.65 2.89 3.52
C LYS A 158 -26.63 1.95 4.25
N THR A 159 -27.14 0.93 3.55
CA THR A 159 -28.10 -0.04 4.10
C THR A 159 -27.49 -0.79 5.27
N ARG A 160 -26.24 -1.23 5.15
CA ARG A 160 -25.50 -1.91 6.21
C ARG A 160 -25.26 -0.98 7.40
N GLY A 161 -24.93 0.30 7.14
CA GLY A 161 -24.75 1.32 8.17
C GLY A 161 -26.05 1.57 8.95
N ILE A 162 -27.18 1.78 8.27
CA ILE A 162 -28.48 1.97 8.88
C ILE A 162 -28.88 0.74 9.71
N ARG A 163 -28.73 -0.47 9.17
CA ARG A 163 -29.03 -1.73 9.90
C ARG A 163 -28.17 -1.86 11.18
N PHE A 164 -26.91 -1.47 11.14
CA PHE A 164 -26.03 -1.48 12.32
C PHE A 164 -26.51 -0.50 13.40
N LEU A 165 -26.87 0.75 13.00
CA LEU A 165 -27.38 1.78 13.90
C LEU A 165 -28.74 1.35 14.50
N SER A 166 -29.66 0.84 13.68
CA SER A 166 -30.98 0.35 14.13
C SER A 166 -30.84 -0.80 15.14
N LYS A 167 -29.95 -1.76 14.91
CA LYS A 167 -29.67 -2.85 15.84
C LYS A 167 -29.21 -2.39 17.21
N ARG A 168 -28.53 -1.23 17.28
CA ARG A 168 -28.01 -0.62 18.52
C ARG A 168 -28.91 0.49 19.08
N LYS A 169 -30.10 0.69 18.50
CA LYS A 169 -31.04 1.77 18.88
C LYS A 169 -30.39 3.16 18.87
N ILE A 170 -29.39 3.38 17.99
CA ILE A 170 -28.76 4.68 17.84
C ILE A 170 -29.59 5.50 16.84
N PRO A 171 -30.05 6.73 17.24
CA PRO A 171 -30.78 7.59 16.31
C PRO A 171 -29.91 7.91 15.09
N HIS A 172 -30.50 7.86 13.91
CA HIS A 172 -29.83 8.28 12.68
C HIS A 172 -30.73 9.32 11.97
N HIS A 173 -30.16 10.50 11.78
CA HIS A 173 -30.82 11.52 10.98
C HIS A 173 -30.63 11.19 9.49
N LYS A 174 -31.67 11.42 8.71
CA LYS A 174 -31.66 11.23 7.25
C LYS A 174 -30.79 12.26 6.57
#